data_1f4b0084ca8ca26ab475c0a94550f3c6
#
_entry.id   1f4b0084ca8ca26ab475c0a94550f3c6
#
_cell.length_a   1.000
_cell.length_b   1.000
_cell.length_c   1.000
_cell.angle_alpha   90.00
_cell.angle_beta   90.00
_cell.angle_gamma   90.00
#
_symmetry.space_group_name_H-M   'P 1'
#
loop_
_entity.id
_entity.type
_entity.pdbx_description
1 polymer ?
#
loop_
_entity_poly.entity_id
_entity_poly.type
_entity_poly.pdbx_seq_one_letter_code
_entity_poly.pdbx_strand_id
1 'polypeptide(L)'
;MRKYSFIFALALLLRPVVRAGEAPLLPASFSGWHKAAQGALASTDPAAASPANAALLKEYGFVGVEAANFVHGKRTVRITATRFADASGAYGAFSLAAQPEPEQEMRPEKIGDQAVAGASRIVFYCGNILVEAQIEAEAEARQSGALPSSSELAALAETLPPIQGNRSALPTLPGYLPRQSLEANTERYILGPVALDRAAIPIPARLVDFGKSAEVVAAKYKSSLGDAGLTLIEYPTPQIAAEQIRAMQAQSATLPGGPFYFKRSGPIVAVVNGQAPSAEAESLLASVNYHAEITMNQPTKPNRKDNAAEFLVGLIMLTAAVVLFAFIFGFFFGGLRVAMGKMFPNTVLDRTHAGDFIRLNLR
;
A
#
# COMPACT_ATOMS: atom_id res chain seq x y z
N MET A 1 52.03 -10.69 -47.44
CA MET A 1 51.73 -9.77 -46.33
C MET A 1 50.21 -9.49 -46.29
N ARG A 2 49.49 -10.14 -45.44
CA ARG A 2 48.03 -9.87 -45.25
C ARG A 2 47.79 -9.88 -43.76
N LYS A 3 47.53 -8.69 -43.21
CA LYS A 3 47.17 -8.45 -41.79
C LYS A 3 45.71 -8.83 -41.62
N TYR A 4 45.40 -9.83 -40.80
CA TYR A 4 44.05 -10.12 -40.33
C TYR A 4 43.87 -9.47 -38.97
N SER A 5 43.13 -8.33 -38.95
CA SER A 5 42.59 -7.73 -37.74
C SER A 5 41.34 -8.53 -37.36
N PHE A 6 41.38 -9.25 -36.25
CA PHE A 6 40.22 -9.84 -35.62
C PHE A 6 39.57 -8.76 -34.73
N ILE A 7 38.49 -8.17 -35.24
CA ILE A 7 37.59 -7.33 -34.42
C ILE A 7 36.61 -8.28 -33.76
N PHE A 8 36.75 -8.46 -32.42
CA PHE A 8 35.79 -9.15 -31.59
C PHE A 8 34.64 -8.18 -31.34
N ALA A 9 33.58 -8.28 -32.14
CA ALA A 9 32.33 -7.54 -31.90
C ALA A 9 31.60 -8.18 -30.73
N LEU A 10 31.70 -7.54 -29.54
CA LEU A 10 30.89 -7.83 -28.39
C LEU A 10 29.48 -7.31 -28.69
N ALA A 11 28.63 -8.14 -29.25
CA ALA A 11 27.23 -7.85 -29.43
C ALA A 11 26.54 -7.88 -28.01
N LEU A 12 26.42 -6.71 -27.40
CA LEU A 12 25.58 -6.49 -26.23
C LEU A 12 24.13 -6.76 -26.66
N LEU A 13 23.61 -7.92 -26.32
CA LEU A 13 22.19 -8.25 -26.45
C LEU A 13 21.41 -7.35 -25.48
N LEU A 14 21.07 -6.15 -25.91
CA LEU A 14 20.00 -5.35 -25.35
C LEU A 14 18.69 -6.14 -25.52
N ARG A 15 18.40 -7.02 -24.57
CA ARG A 15 17.04 -7.53 -24.43
C ARG A 15 16.16 -6.34 -24.10
N PRO A 16 15.10 -6.06 -24.87
CA PRO A 16 14.09 -5.11 -24.42
C PRO A 16 13.61 -5.61 -23.05
N VAL A 17 13.72 -4.75 -22.03
CA VAL A 17 13.04 -4.97 -20.77
C VAL A 17 11.55 -4.87 -21.12
N VAL A 18 10.96 -6.00 -21.44
CA VAL A 18 9.51 -6.15 -21.44
C VAL A 18 9.14 -5.80 -20.00
N ARG A 19 8.54 -4.62 -19.81
CA ARG A 19 7.86 -4.31 -18.56
C ARG A 19 6.93 -5.48 -18.35
N ALA A 20 7.24 -6.33 -17.39
CA ALA A 20 6.35 -7.36 -16.92
C ALA A 20 5.03 -6.64 -16.62
N GLY A 21 3.98 -6.93 -17.37
CA GLY A 21 2.65 -6.41 -17.11
C GLY A 21 2.37 -6.70 -15.63
N GLU A 22 1.90 -5.72 -14.91
CA GLU A 22 1.58 -5.87 -13.49
C GLU A 22 0.68 -7.10 -13.33
N ALA A 23 1.02 -7.99 -12.41
CA ALA A 23 0.26 -9.22 -12.21
C ALA A 23 -1.23 -8.90 -11.98
N PRO A 24 -2.16 -9.66 -12.56
CA PRO A 24 -3.58 -9.42 -12.39
C PRO A 24 -3.94 -9.42 -10.89
N LEU A 25 -4.86 -8.54 -10.51
CA LEU A 25 -5.35 -8.43 -9.11
C LEU A 25 -6.28 -9.59 -8.77
N LEU A 26 -7.11 -9.98 -9.74
CA LEU A 26 -8.10 -11.03 -9.56
C LEU A 26 -7.63 -12.34 -10.21
N PRO A 27 -7.69 -13.49 -9.48
CA PRO A 27 -7.33 -14.79 -10.04
C PRO A 27 -8.33 -15.24 -11.11
N ALA A 28 -7.94 -16.25 -11.90
CA ALA A 28 -8.85 -16.87 -12.86
C ALA A 28 -9.99 -17.66 -12.18
N SER A 29 -9.73 -18.17 -10.96
CA SER A 29 -10.72 -18.91 -10.17
C SER A 29 -10.35 -18.92 -8.68
N PHE A 30 -11.35 -19.04 -7.82
CA PHE A 30 -11.19 -19.29 -6.38
C PHE A 30 -12.41 -20.07 -5.85
N SER A 31 -12.21 -20.99 -4.95
CA SER A 31 -13.28 -21.76 -4.26
C SER A 31 -14.46 -22.19 -5.15
N GLY A 32 -14.18 -22.64 -6.37
CA GLY A 32 -15.22 -23.04 -7.34
C GLY A 32 -15.87 -21.91 -8.12
N TRP A 33 -15.55 -20.65 -7.85
CA TRP A 33 -15.91 -19.50 -8.67
C TRP A 33 -14.92 -19.34 -9.81
N HIS A 34 -15.41 -19.10 -11.03
CA HIS A 34 -14.60 -18.92 -12.23
C HIS A 34 -14.86 -17.56 -12.84
N LYS A 35 -13.77 -16.89 -13.21
CA LYS A 35 -13.81 -15.57 -13.86
C LYS A 35 -14.43 -15.70 -15.25
N ALA A 36 -15.50 -14.96 -15.53
CA ALA A 36 -16.11 -14.90 -16.84
C ALA A 36 -15.27 -14.02 -17.79
N ALA A 37 -15.22 -14.41 -19.07
CA ALA A 37 -14.53 -13.62 -20.09
C ALA A 37 -15.24 -12.30 -20.40
N GLN A 38 -16.55 -12.24 -20.24
CA GLN A 38 -17.35 -11.05 -20.49
C GLN A 38 -17.43 -10.15 -19.25
N GLY A 39 -17.44 -8.82 -19.48
CA GLY A 39 -17.55 -7.82 -18.41
C GLY A 39 -16.27 -7.57 -17.62
N ALA A 40 -15.12 -8.11 -18.06
CA ALA A 40 -13.84 -7.81 -17.42
C ALA A 40 -13.41 -6.37 -17.75
N LEU A 41 -12.93 -5.66 -16.72
CA LEU A 41 -12.34 -4.33 -16.81
C LEU A 41 -10.98 -4.36 -16.10
N ALA A 42 -9.96 -3.80 -16.73
CA ALA A 42 -8.69 -3.48 -16.05
C ALA A 42 -8.27 -2.08 -16.50
N SER A 43 -7.97 -1.21 -15.53
CA SER A 43 -7.59 0.18 -15.82
C SER A 43 -6.70 0.76 -14.75
N THR A 44 -5.79 1.63 -15.16
CA THR A 44 -4.99 2.51 -14.29
C THR A 44 -5.53 3.95 -14.30
N ASP A 45 -6.60 4.21 -15.04
CA ASP A 45 -7.29 5.50 -15.04
C ASP A 45 -8.47 5.45 -14.05
N PRO A 46 -8.47 6.30 -13.00
CA PRO A 46 -9.56 6.36 -12.04
C PRO A 46 -10.90 6.79 -12.67
N ALA A 47 -10.88 7.54 -13.76
CA ALA A 47 -12.10 7.93 -14.47
C ALA A 47 -12.73 6.75 -15.21
N ALA A 48 -11.92 5.85 -15.76
CA ALA A 48 -12.40 4.61 -16.35
C ALA A 48 -12.85 3.59 -15.30
N ALA A 49 -12.23 3.61 -14.11
CA ALA A 49 -12.63 2.75 -12.99
C ALA A 49 -14.01 3.14 -12.44
N SER A 50 -14.20 4.42 -12.13
CA SER A 50 -15.46 4.98 -11.62
C SER A 50 -15.50 6.48 -11.92
N PRO A 51 -16.18 6.93 -12.98
CA PRO A 51 -16.24 8.35 -13.32
C PRO A 51 -16.74 9.24 -12.18
N ALA A 52 -17.76 8.77 -11.45
CA ALA A 52 -18.34 9.50 -10.31
C ALA A 52 -17.41 9.59 -9.10
N ASN A 53 -16.48 8.65 -8.94
CA ASN A 53 -15.57 8.55 -7.80
C ASN A 53 -14.11 8.85 -8.19
N ALA A 54 -13.84 9.29 -9.41
CA ALA A 54 -12.46 9.48 -9.90
C ALA A 54 -11.63 10.43 -9.01
N ALA A 55 -12.22 11.52 -8.54
CA ALA A 55 -11.56 12.46 -7.65
C ALA A 55 -11.26 11.83 -6.27
N LEU A 56 -12.22 11.11 -5.71
CA LEU A 56 -12.07 10.37 -4.46
C LEU A 56 -10.98 9.30 -4.57
N LEU A 57 -10.97 8.52 -5.63
CA LEU A 57 -9.94 7.50 -5.88
C LEU A 57 -8.53 8.12 -5.94
N LYS A 58 -8.40 9.30 -6.56
CA LYS A 58 -7.12 10.05 -6.59
C LYS A 58 -6.65 10.47 -5.20
N GLU A 59 -7.56 10.95 -4.34
CA GLU A 59 -7.23 11.34 -2.97
C GLU A 59 -6.66 10.17 -2.16
N TYR A 60 -7.17 8.94 -2.38
CA TYR A 60 -6.66 7.73 -1.73
C TYR A 60 -5.48 7.08 -2.43
N GLY A 61 -4.90 7.73 -3.46
CA GLY A 61 -3.71 7.20 -4.13
C GLY A 61 -3.99 5.99 -5.02
N PHE A 62 -5.07 6.05 -5.80
CA PHE A 62 -5.43 4.99 -6.77
C PHE A 62 -4.28 4.64 -7.71
N VAL A 63 -4.03 3.34 -7.87
CA VAL A 63 -3.01 2.79 -8.76
C VAL A 63 -3.64 2.04 -9.93
N GLY A 64 -4.68 1.24 -9.65
CA GLY A 64 -5.36 0.49 -10.68
C GLY A 64 -6.55 -0.29 -10.15
N VAL A 65 -7.40 -0.72 -11.06
CA VAL A 65 -8.59 -1.52 -10.77
C VAL A 65 -8.65 -2.72 -11.71
N GLU A 66 -9.11 -3.83 -11.20
CA GLU A 66 -9.57 -4.97 -11.99
C GLU A 66 -10.96 -5.38 -11.51
N ALA A 67 -11.91 -5.49 -12.44
CA ALA A 67 -13.27 -5.94 -12.15
C ALA A 67 -13.66 -7.05 -13.11
N ALA A 68 -14.36 -8.06 -12.62
CA ALA A 68 -14.84 -9.16 -13.42
C ALA A 68 -16.08 -9.80 -12.82
N ASN A 69 -16.88 -10.43 -13.66
CA ASN A 69 -17.94 -11.29 -13.22
C ASN A 69 -17.39 -12.68 -12.92
N PHE A 70 -17.78 -13.23 -11.78
CA PHE A 70 -17.44 -14.60 -11.38
C PHE A 70 -18.72 -15.44 -11.34
N VAL A 71 -18.61 -16.68 -11.80
CA VAL A 71 -19.72 -17.63 -11.91
C VAL A 71 -19.41 -18.90 -11.13
N HIS A 72 -20.39 -19.36 -10.33
CA HIS A 72 -20.36 -20.63 -9.65
C HIS A 72 -21.71 -21.35 -9.82
N GLY A 73 -21.77 -22.31 -10.73
CA GLY A 73 -23.00 -22.94 -11.15
C GLY A 73 -23.95 -21.94 -11.81
N LYS A 74 -25.10 -21.67 -11.19
CA LYS A 74 -26.06 -20.67 -11.64
C LYS A 74 -25.88 -19.28 -10.98
N ARG A 75 -24.97 -19.18 -10.00
CA ARG A 75 -24.72 -17.95 -9.25
C ARG A 75 -23.72 -17.06 -10.00
N THR A 76 -23.99 -15.77 -10.02
CA THR A 76 -23.10 -14.76 -10.62
C THR A 76 -22.91 -13.62 -9.63
N VAL A 77 -21.67 -13.15 -9.50
CA VAL A 77 -21.30 -12.00 -8.68
C VAL A 77 -20.29 -11.15 -9.45
N ARG A 78 -20.37 -9.83 -9.30
CA ARG A 78 -19.32 -8.93 -9.77
C ARG A 78 -18.32 -8.70 -8.65
N ILE A 79 -17.04 -8.88 -8.94
CA ILE A 79 -15.95 -8.61 -8.00
C ILE A 79 -15.07 -7.51 -8.60
N THR A 80 -14.84 -6.47 -7.83
CA THR A 80 -13.97 -5.34 -8.17
C THR A 80 -12.83 -5.29 -7.16
N ALA A 81 -11.59 -5.35 -7.61
CA ALA A 81 -10.39 -5.17 -6.81
C ALA A 81 -9.72 -3.85 -7.20
N THR A 82 -9.59 -2.92 -6.25
CA THR A 82 -8.97 -1.62 -6.44
C THR A 82 -7.67 -1.55 -5.65
N ARG A 83 -6.56 -1.30 -6.33
CA ARG A 83 -5.23 -1.15 -5.71
C ARG A 83 -4.94 0.32 -5.45
N PHE A 84 -4.41 0.60 -4.27
CA PHE A 84 -3.93 1.90 -3.84
C PHE A 84 -2.40 1.90 -3.69
N ALA A 85 -1.81 3.08 -3.54
CA ALA A 85 -0.36 3.25 -3.37
C ALA A 85 0.15 2.61 -2.07
N ASP A 86 -0.68 2.61 -1.02
CA ASP A 86 -0.38 2.08 0.30
C ASP A 86 -1.63 1.54 1.01
N ALA A 87 -1.43 0.96 2.19
CA ALA A 87 -2.51 0.41 3.01
C ALA A 87 -3.43 1.49 3.59
N SER A 88 -2.94 2.70 3.82
CA SER A 88 -3.75 3.82 4.32
C SER A 88 -4.81 4.25 3.31
N GLY A 89 -4.45 4.27 2.02
CA GLY A 89 -5.39 4.54 0.93
C GLY A 89 -6.50 3.48 0.84
N ALA A 90 -6.13 2.20 0.92
CA ALA A 90 -7.11 1.10 0.91
C ALA A 90 -8.03 1.14 2.13
N TYR A 91 -7.46 1.36 3.32
CA TYR A 91 -8.21 1.52 4.56
C TYR A 91 -9.19 2.71 4.51
N GLY A 92 -8.75 3.86 4.01
CA GLY A 92 -9.60 5.04 3.86
C GLY A 92 -10.76 4.79 2.89
N ALA A 93 -10.49 4.21 1.73
CA ALA A 93 -11.50 3.83 0.76
C ALA A 93 -12.49 2.79 1.35
N PHE A 94 -11.97 1.78 2.08
CA PHE A 94 -12.80 0.82 2.82
C PHE A 94 -13.70 1.51 3.83
N SER A 95 -13.17 2.43 4.64
CA SER A 95 -13.94 3.12 5.68
C SER A 95 -15.13 3.90 5.12
N LEU A 96 -14.99 4.46 3.91
CA LEU A 96 -16.11 5.10 3.21
C LEU A 96 -17.06 4.08 2.57
N ALA A 97 -16.54 3.02 1.98
CA ALA A 97 -17.35 1.98 1.35
C ALA A 97 -18.14 1.13 2.36
N ALA A 98 -17.65 1.01 3.60
CA ALA A 98 -18.29 0.29 4.70
C ALA A 98 -19.49 1.02 5.32
N GLN A 99 -19.91 2.17 4.74
CA GLN A 99 -21.09 2.87 5.24
C GLN A 99 -22.34 1.99 5.14
N PRO A 100 -23.19 2.00 6.19
CA PRO A 100 -24.51 1.41 6.08
C PRO A 100 -25.29 2.07 4.93
N GLU A 101 -25.92 1.27 4.11
CA GLU A 101 -26.89 1.76 3.14
C GLU A 101 -28.26 1.98 3.84
N PRO A 102 -29.10 2.88 3.33
CA PRO A 102 -30.47 2.96 3.82
C PRO A 102 -31.10 1.57 3.79
N GLU A 103 -31.64 1.12 4.93
CA GLU A 103 -32.31 -0.19 5.08
C GLU A 103 -31.40 -1.44 5.07
N GLN A 104 -30.06 -1.29 4.95
CA GLN A 104 -29.14 -2.41 5.01
C GLN A 104 -28.09 -2.23 6.12
N GLU A 105 -28.15 -3.11 7.11
CA GLU A 105 -27.13 -3.19 8.14
C GLU A 105 -25.89 -3.89 7.59
N MET A 106 -24.73 -3.24 7.68
CA MET A 106 -23.45 -3.85 7.34
C MET A 106 -22.87 -4.53 8.58
N ARG A 107 -22.65 -5.84 8.51
CA ARG A 107 -22.12 -6.66 9.61
C ARG A 107 -20.64 -6.92 9.43
N PRO A 108 -19.83 -6.86 10.50
CA PRO A 108 -18.43 -7.24 10.44
C PRO A 108 -18.25 -8.71 10.03
N GLU A 109 -17.27 -8.97 9.16
CA GLU A 109 -16.88 -10.31 8.70
C GLU A 109 -15.37 -10.52 8.86
N LYS A 110 -14.93 -11.78 8.86
CA LYS A 110 -13.50 -12.14 8.99
C LYS A 110 -12.91 -12.48 7.62
N ILE A 111 -12.63 -11.45 6.84
CA ILE A 111 -12.03 -11.57 5.51
C ILE A 111 -10.94 -10.49 5.40
N GLY A 112 -9.74 -10.84 4.93
CA GLY A 112 -8.62 -9.90 4.82
C GLY A 112 -8.26 -9.22 6.14
N ASP A 113 -7.92 -7.93 6.08
CA ASP A 113 -7.59 -7.13 7.26
C ASP A 113 -8.85 -6.65 7.99
N GLN A 114 -9.88 -6.20 7.25
CA GLN A 114 -11.22 -5.89 7.74
C GLN A 114 -12.25 -6.12 6.64
N ALA A 115 -13.46 -6.50 7.02
CA ALA A 115 -14.57 -6.73 6.11
C ALA A 115 -15.91 -6.36 6.75
N VAL A 116 -16.86 -5.98 5.89
CA VAL A 116 -18.27 -5.83 6.22
C VAL A 116 -19.14 -6.46 5.15
N ALA A 117 -20.24 -7.07 5.54
CA ALA A 117 -21.21 -7.70 4.67
C ALA A 117 -22.60 -7.10 4.85
N GLY A 118 -23.25 -6.76 3.75
CA GLY A 118 -24.66 -6.44 3.62
C GLY A 118 -25.41 -7.54 2.87
N ALA A 119 -26.66 -7.27 2.52
CA ALA A 119 -27.50 -8.23 1.81
C ALA A 119 -27.05 -8.45 0.34
N SER A 120 -26.63 -7.39 -0.35
CA SER A 120 -26.29 -7.40 -1.79
C SER A 120 -24.82 -7.18 -2.08
N ARG A 121 -23.99 -6.82 -1.05
CA ARG A 121 -22.55 -6.59 -1.24
C ARG A 121 -21.74 -6.96 -0.01
N ILE A 122 -20.49 -7.35 -0.27
CA ILE A 122 -19.44 -7.53 0.74
C ILE A 122 -18.27 -6.65 0.34
N VAL A 123 -17.72 -5.92 1.30
CA VAL A 123 -16.55 -5.05 1.12
C VAL A 123 -15.48 -5.48 2.11
N PHE A 124 -14.26 -5.67 1.63
CA PHE A 124 -13.10 -5.95 2.47
C PHE A 124 -11.83 -5.35 1.87
N TYR A 125 -10.81 -5.18 2.69
CA TYR A 125 -9.49 -4.85 2.17
C TYR A 125 -8.42 -5.83 2.68
N CYS A 126 -7.35 -5.97 1.91
CA CYS A 126 -6.18 -6.76 2.25
C CYS A 126 -4.93 -5.99 1.78
N GLY A 127 -4.11 -5.55 2.74
CA GLY A 127 -2.98 -4.67 2.46
C GLY A 127 -3.42 -3.37 1.78
N ASN A 128 -3.01 -3.16 0.54
CA ASN A 128 -3.37 -1.97 -0.25
C ASN A 128 -4.45 -2.24 -1.32
N ILE A 129 -5.20 -3.32 -1.20
CA ILE A 129 -6.25 -3.68 -2.15
C ILE A 129 -7.60 -3.70 -1.45
N LEU A 130 -8.53 -2.87 -1.95
CA LEU A 130 -9.94 -2.92 -1.60
C LEU A 130 -10.65 -3.86 -2.56
N VAL A 131 -11.47 -4.75 -2.03
CA VAL A 131 -12.30 -5.68 -2.82
C VAL A 131 -13.76 -5.49 -2.48
N GLU A 132 -14.57 -5.34 -3.51
CA GLU A 132 -16.02 -5.27 -3.42
C GLU A 132 -16.62 -6.43 -4.22
N ALA A 133 -17.40 -7.27 -3.57
CA ALA A 133 -18.22 -8.30 -4.21
C ALA A 133 -19.68 -7.85 -4.15
N GLN A 134 -20.31 -7.68 -5.30
CA GLN A 134 -21.66 -7.14 -5.40
C GLN A 134 -22.52 -7.98 -6.35
N ILE A 135 -23.80 -8.16 -5.98
CA ILE A 135 -24.81 -8.73 -6.87
C ILE A 135 -25.26 -7.62 -7.83
N GLU A 136 -25.09 -7.85 -9.13
CA GLU A 136 -25.61 -6.93 -10.13
C GLU A 136 -27.14 -7.02 -10.21
N ALA A 137 -27.81 -5.87 -10.42
CA ALA A 137 -29.28 -5.79 -10.50
C ALA A 137 -29.88 -6.75 -11.55
N GLU A 138 -29.19 -6.97 -12.66
CA GLU A 138 -29.62 -7.94 -13.67
C GLU A 138 -29.55 -9.39 -13.19
N ALA A 139 -28.55 -9.74 -12.39
CA ALA A 139 -28.40 -11.07 -11.80
C ALA A 139 -29.42 -11.27 -10.69
N GLU A 140 -29.73 -10.23 -9.92
CA GLU A 140 -30.77 -10.22 -8.89
C GLU A 140 -32.16 -10.41 -9.52
N ALA A 141 -32.47 -9.66 -10.60
CA ALA A 141 -33.73 -9.80 -11.33
C ALA A 141 -33.93 -11.21 -11.94
N ARG A 142 -32.83 -11.90 -12.30
CA ARG A 142 -32.84 -13.28 -12.79
C ARG A 142 -32.84 -14.34 -11.68
N GLN A 143 -32.80 -13.92 -10.41
CA GLN A 143 -32.61 -14.79 -9.24
C GLN A 143 -31.34 -15.66 -9.33
N SER A 144 -30.34 -15.20 -10.07
CA SER A 144 -29.02 -15.83 -10.21
C SER A 144 -27.92 -15.11 -9.40
N GLY A 145 -28.24 -13.95 -8.82
CA GLY A 145 -27.32 -13.22 -7.95
C GLY A 145 -27.18 -13.91 -6.60
N ALA A 146 -25.95 -14.18 -6.18
CA ALA A 146 -25.65 -14.62 -4.82
C ALA A 146 -24.22 -14.21 -4.46
N LEU A 147 -24.04 -13.70 -3.25
CA LEU A 147 -22.73 -13.39 -2.73
C LEU A 147 -21.96 -14.70 -2.43
N PRO A 148 -20.63 -14.73 -2.64
CA PRO A 148 -19.78 -15.76 -2.07
C PRO A 148 -19.84 -15.71 -0.54
N SER A 149 -19.63 -16.85 0.10
CA SER A 149 -19.52 -16.94 1.57
C SER A 149 -18.23 -16.26 2.06
N SER A 150 -18.17 -15.90 3.34
CA SER A 150 -16.96 -15.32 3.94
C SER A 150 -15.74 -16.24 3.80
N SER A 151 -15.91 -17.56 3.85
CA SER A 151 -14.83 -18.52 3.63
C SER A 151 -14.34 -18.57 2.17
N GLU A 152 -15.25 -18.44 1.20
CA GLU A 152 -14.89 -18.36 -0.22
C GLU A 152 -14.12 -17.06 -0.51
N LEU A 153 -14.55 -15.92 0.06
CA LEU A 153 -13.84 -14.64 -0.10
C LEU A 153 -12.53 -14.57 0.70
N ALA A 154 -12.41 -15.27 1.82
CA ALA A 154 -11.14 -15.41 2.51
C ALA A 154 -10.10 -16.13 1.63
N ALA A 155 -10.50 -17.20 0.92
CA ALA A 155 -9.64 -17.83 -0.06
C ALA A 155 -9.26 -16.93 -1.23
N LEU A 156 -10.15 -16.02 -1.66
CA LEU A 156 -9.81 -14.97 -2.63
C LEU A 156 -8.76 -14.01 -2.05
N ALA A 157 -8.95 -13.56 -0.80
CA ALA A 157 -8.03 -12.63 -0.13
C ALA A 157 -6.60 -13.18 -0.05
N GLU A 158 -6.43 -14.49 0.17
CA GLU A 158 -5.12 -15.17 0.19
C GLU A 158 -4.40 -15.15 -1.17
N THR A 159 -5.13 -14.99 -2.28
CA THR A 159 -4.56 -14.92 -3.63
C THR A 159 -4.11 -13.52 -4.03
N LEU A 160 -4.53 -12.48 -3.28
CA LEU A 160 -4.19 -11.10 -3.60
C LEU A 160 -2.69 -10.83 -3.45
N PRO A 161 -2.11 -10.01 -4.33
CA PRO A 161 -0.69 -9.66 -4.24
C PRO A 161 -0.36 -8.98 -2.90
N PRO A 162 0.61 -9.51 -2.12
CA PRO A 162 0.97 -8.91 -0.85
C PRO A 162 1.69 -7.56 -1.03
N ILE A 163 1.40 -6.62 -0.13
CA ILE A 163 2.15 -5.37 -0.02
C ILE A 163 3.37 -5.56 0.86
N GLN A 164 4.49 -4.88 0.56
CA GLN A 164 5.74 -4.99 1.30
C GLN A 164 6.28 -3.64 1.76
N GLY A 165 7.03 -3.64 2.86
CA GLY A 165 7.73 -2.49 3.41
C GLY A 165 6.81 -1.47 4.08
N ASN A 166 7.25 -0.22 4.16
CA ASN A 166 6.55 0.85 4.87
C ASN A 166 5.14 1.16 4.32
N ARG A 167 4.85 0.77 3.10
CA ARG A 167 3.53 0.94 2.48
C ARG A 167 2.44 0.04 3.06
N SER A 168 2.83 -0.98 3.85
CA SER A 168 1.90 -1.87 4.55
C SER A 168 1.45 -1.33 5.92
N ALA A 169 2.03 -0.23 6.39
CA ALA A 169 1.65 0.37 7.66
C ALA A 169 0.26 1.00 7.57
N LEU A 170 -0.59 0.67 8.51
CA LEU A 170 -1.88 1.33 8.69
C LEU A 170 -1.70 2.69 9.38
N PRO A 171 -2.62 3.65 9.17
CA PRO A 171 -2.57 4.93 9.85
C PRO A 171 -2.73 4.75 11.36
N THR A 172 -2.02 5.57 12.12
CA THR A 172 -2.08 5.53 13.59
C THR A 172 -3.24 6.32 14.18
N LEU A 173 -3.72 7.34 13.45
CA LEU A 173 -4.76 8.26 13.89
C LEU A 173 -6.07 7.57 14.36
N PRO A 174 -6.58 6.52 13.69
CA PRO A 174 -7.76 5.79 14.15
C PRO A 174 -7.60 5.16 15.53
N GLY A 175 -6.39 4.85 15.94
CA GLY A 175 -6.09 4.30 17.26
C GLY A 175 -6.35 5.26 18.42
N TYR A 176 -6.48 6.57 18.16
CA TYR A 176 -6.82 7.59 19.14
C TYR A 176 -8.33 7.77 19.35
N LEU A 177 -9.18 7.10 18.57
CA LEU A 177 -10.63 7.11 18.78
C LEU A 177 -10.98 6.36 20.06
N PRO A 178 -11.67 6.99 21.04
CA PRO A 178 -12.18 6.32 22.22
C PRO A 178 -13.13 5.19 21.84
N ARG A 179 -12.99 4.02 22.45
CA ARG A 179 -13.83 2.85 22.15
C ARG A 179 -15.20 2.89 22.86
N GLN A 180 -15.29 3.62 23.95
CA GLN A 180 -16.52 3.72 24.72
C GLN A 180 -17.57 4.53 23.94
N SER A 181 -18.79 3.99 23.83
CA SER A 181 -19.94 4.60 23.14
C SER A 181 -19.72 4.84 21.63
N LEU A 182 -18.67 4.30 21.04
CA LEU A 182 -18.43 4.36 19.61
C LEU A 182 -19.48 3.53 18.86
N GLU A 183 -20.12 4.12 17.86
CA GLU A 183 -21.03 3.41 16.98
C GLU A 183 -20.26 2.57 15.95
N ALA A 184 -20.64 1.29 15.82
CA ALA A 184 -20.00 0.38 14.88
C ALA A 184 -20.14 0.88 13.43
N ASN A 185 -19.10 0.65 12.63
CA ASN A 185 -19.04 0.98 11.20
C ASN A 185 -19.25 2.47 10.87
N THR A 186 -19.03 3.38 11.84
CA THR A 186 -19.12 4.84 11.61
C THR A 186 -17.78 5.52 11.45
N GLU A 187 -16.69 4.81 11.68
CA GLU A 187 -15.33 5.32 11.49
C GLU A 187 -15.05 5.66 10.01
N ARG A 188 -14.51 6.85 9.77
CA ARG A 188 -14.14 7.33 8.42
C ARG A 188 -12.74 7.92 8.46
N TYR A 189 -11.85 7.36 7.64
CA TYR A 189 -10.50 7.87 7.47
C TYR A 189 -10.41 8.65 6.16
N ILE A 190 -9.96 9.88 6.23
CA ILE A 190 -10.14 10.90 5.21
C ILE A 190 -8.78 11.56 4.90
N LEU A 191 -8.38 11.55 3.64
CA LEU A 191 -7.12 12.09 3.16
C LEU A 191 -7.27 13.33 2.28
N GLY A 192 -8.50 13.76 1.99
CA GLY A 192 -8.71 14.89 1.12
C GLY A 192 -10.11 15.50 1.20
N PRO A 193 -10.34 16.65 0.53
CA PRO A 193 -11.58 17.39 0.59
C PRO A 193 -12.78 16.63 0.02
N VAL A 194 -12.61 15.82 -1.03
CA VAL A 194 -13.71 15.04 -1.62
C VAL A 194 -14.19 13.96 -0.65
N ALA A 195 -13.25 13.29 0.03
CA ALA A 195 -13.56 12.31 1.04
C ALA A 195 -14.25 12.95 2.27
N LEU A 196 -13.81 14.16 2.67
CA LEU A 196 -14.42 14.92 3.75
C LEU A 196 -15.90 15.27 3.47
N ASP A 197 -16.16 15.76 2.26
CA ASP A 197 -17.52 16.08 1.81
C ASP A 197 -18.39 14.81 1.72
N ARG A 198 -17.82 13.71 1.21
CA ARG A 198 -18.51 12.43 1.13
C ARG A 198 -18.87 11.86 2.50
N ALA A 199 -18.01 12.05 3.49
CA ALA A 199 -18.24 11.64 4.86
C ALA A 199 -19.23 12.57 5.61
N ALA A 200 -19.67 13.66 4.99
CA ALA A 200 -20.59 14.67 5.55
C ALA A 200 -20.10 15.25 6.89
N ILE A 201 -18.78 15.46 7.01
CA ILE A 201 -18.19 16.07 8.21
C ILE A 201 -18.48 17.57 8.19
N PRO A 202 -19.05 18.16 9.28
CA PRO A 202 -19.50 19.54 9.29
C PRO A 202 -18.37 20.57 9.50
N ILE A 203 -17.14 20.21 9.11
CA ILE A 203 -15.97 21.06 9.15
C ILE A 203 -15.55 21.31 7.69
N PRO A 204 -15.57 22.55 7.19
CA PRO A 204 -15.17 22.85 5.83
C PRO A 204 -13.71 22.48 5.55
N ALA A 205 -13.44 21.92 4.36
CA ALA A 205 -12.09 21.48 3.96
C ALA A 205 -11.03 22.61 4.06
N ARG A 206 -11.43 23.87 3.83
CA ARG A 206 -10.55 25.03 4.01
C ARG A 206 -10.03 25.23 5.44
N LEU A 207 -10.79 24.75 6.45
CA LEU A 207 -10.39 24.82 7.86
C LEU A 207 -9.55 23.60 8.28
N VAL A 208 -9.73 22.47 7.61
CA VAL A 208 -8.85 21.29 7.78
C VAL A 208 -7.49 21.55 7.15
N ASP A 209 -7.46 22.20 5.99
CA ASP A 209 -6.27 22.55 5.21
C ASP A 209 -5.40 21.32 4.86
N PHE A 210 -5.95 20.45 4.02
CA PHE A 210 -5.23 19.26 3.53
C PHE A 210 -3.92 19.61 2.79
N GLY A 211 -3.72 20.86 2.36
CA GLY A 211 -2.45 21.33 1.82
C GLY A 211 -1.29 21.29 2.82
N LYS A 212 -1.60 21.21 4.11
CA LYS A 212 -0.62 21.00 5.20
C LYS A 212 -0.44 19.53 5.59
N SER A 213 -0.80 18.61 4.70
CA SER A 213 -0.74 17.15 4.94
C SER A 213 -1.54 16.72 6.16
N ALA A 214 -2.75 17.26 6.32
CA ALA A 214 -3.66 16.85 7.36
C ALA A 214 -4.25 15.47 7.04
N GLU A 215 -4.35 14.62 8.06
CA GLU A 215 -5.11 13.38 8.05
C GLU A 215 -6.29 13.51 9.00
N VAL A 216 -7.44 12.95 8.63
CA VAL A 216 -8.66 13.08 9.42
C VAL A 216 -9.26 11.70 9.68
N VAL A 217 -9.69 11.47 10.91
CA VAL A 217 -10.59 10.37 11.24
C VAL A 217 -11.82 10.93 11.96
N ALA A 218 -12.98 10.47 11.54
CA ALA A 218 -14.24 10.85 12.18
C ALA A 218 -15.07 9.61 12.54
N ALA A 219 -15.81 9.69 13.63
CA ALA A 219 -16.70 8.63 14.07
C ALA A 219 -17.90 9.18 14.83
N LYS A 220 -18.98 8.42 14.90
CA LYS A 220 -20.17 8.74 15.69
C LYS A 220 -20.14 8.05 17.04
N TYR A 221 -20.67 8.76 18.03
CA TYR A 221 -20.76 8.31 19.42
C TYR A 221 -22.18 8.47 19.93
N LYS A 222 -22.65 7.51 20.68
CA LYS A 222 -23.93 7.62 21.39
C LYS A 222 -23.82 8.56 22.58
N SER A 223 -24.72 9.52 22.64
CA SER A 223 -24.86 10.49 23.70
C SER A 223 -26.28 10.45 24.30
N SER A 224 -26.46 11.01 25.47
CA SER A 224 -27.77 11.03 26.15
C SER A 224 -28.83 11.86 25.42
N LEU A 225 -28.43 12.82 24.57
CA LEU A 225 -29.33 13.68 23.80
C LEU A 225 -29.40 13.33 22.31
N GLY A 226 -28.66 12.34 21.84
CA GLY A 226 -28.60 11.95 20.46
C GLY A 226 -27.16 11.59 20.01
N ASP A 227 -26.88 11.75 18.74
CA ASP A 227 -25.57 11.39 18.22
C ASP A 227 -24.57 12.55 18.36
N ALA A 228 -23.37 12.24 18.83
CA ALA A 228 -22.21 13.12 18.82
C ALA A 228 -21.24 12.67 17.73
N GLY A 229 -20.69 13.61 16.95
CA GLY A 229 -19.57 13.37 16.04
C GLY A 229 -18.25 13.74 16.70
N LEU A 230 -17.27 12.84 16.70
CA LEU A 230 -15.89 13.16 17.03
C LEU A 230 -15.04 13.12 15.75
N THR A 231 -14.36 14.22 15.49
CA THR A 231 -13.39 14.35 14.39
C THR A 231 -12.02 14.61 14.96
N LEU A 232 -11.05 13.75 14.65
CA LEU A 232 -9.63 13.94 14.95
C LEU A 232 -8.91 14.36 13.67
N ILE A 233 -8.10 15.40 13.76
CA ILE A 233 -7.31 15.94 12.65
C ILE A 233 -5.86 15.92 13.10
N GLU A 234 -5.04 15.12 12.45
CA GLU A 234 -3.61 15.07 12.73
C GLU A 234 -2.84 15.92 11.72
N TYR A 235 -1.93 16.72 12.23
CA TYR A 235 -1.02 17.55 11.44
C TYR A 235 0.42 17.09 11.63
N PRO A 236 1.33 17.36 10.67
CA PRO A 236 2.73 16.96 10.81
C PRO A 236 3.44 17.53 12.03
N THR A 237 2.97 18.67 12.56
CA THR A 237 3.58 19.32 13.73
C THR A 237 2.53 19.89 14.68
N PRO A 238 2.84 19.94 16.01
CA PRO A 238 1.96 20.58 16.99
C PRO A 238 1.72 22.08 16.75
N GLN A 239 2.65 22.75 16.06
CA GLN A 239 2.54 24.19 15.72
C GLN A 239 1.43 24.41 14.70
N ILE A 240 1.40 23.59 13.63
CA ILE A 240 0.33 23.63 12.63
C ILE A 240 -1.01 23.34 13.29
N ALA A 241 -1.07 22.31 14.14
CA ALA A 241 -2.29 21.98 14.90
C ALA A 241 -2.77 23.15 15.77
N ALA A 242 -1.84 23.91 16.39
CA ALA A 242 -2.18 25.08 17.21
C ALA A 242 -2.70 26.27 16.38
N GLU A 243 -2.25 26.43 15.14
CA GLU A 243 -2.77 27.44 14.22
C GLU A 243 -4.16 27.08 13.73
N GLN A 244 -4.36 25.82 13.31
CA GLN A 244 -5.63 25.37 12.75
C GLN A 244 -6.75 25.31 13.79
N ILE A 245 -6.49 24.90 15.02
CA ILE A 245 -7.51 24.92 16.07
C ILE A 245 -7.99 26.33 16.35
N ARG A 246 -7.10 27.36 16.35
CA ARG A 246 -7.49 28.77 16.50
C ARG A 246 -8.37 29.25 15.34
N ALA A 247 -8.03 28.86 14.12
CA ALA A 247 -8.80 29.20 12.93
C ALA A 247 -10.20 28.56 12.98
N MET A 248 -10.31 27.30 13.41
CA MET A 248 -11.58 26.61 13.60
C MET A 248 -12.43 27.24 14.71
N GLN A 249 -11.82 27.55 15.85
CA GLN A 249 -12.50 28.19 16.98
C GLN A 249 -13.05 29.56 16.60
N ALA A 250 -12.31 30.38 15.84
CA ALA A 250 -12.73 31.68 15.39
C ALA A 250 -13.97 31.65 14.46
N GLN A 251 -14.19 30.55 13.77
CA GLN A 251 -15.30 30.36 12.84
C GLN A 251 -16.39 29.40 13.39
N SER A 252 -16.22 28.86 14.58
CA SER A 252 -17.08 27.81 15.14
C SER A 252 -18.56 28.22 15.21
N ALA A 253 -18.86 29.49 15.52
CA ALA A 253 -20.22 30.01 15.59
C ALA A 253 -20.97 30.02 14.25
N THR A 254 -20.26 29.92 13.13
CA THR A 254 -20.84 29.90 11.77
C THR A 254 -20.88 28.52 11.14
N LEU A 255 -20.31 27.51 11.81
CA LEU A 255 -20.29 26.13 11.30
C LEU A 255 -21.65 25.47 11.47
N PRO A 256 -22.12 24.67 10.49
CA PRO A 256 -23.33 23.87 10.63
C PRO A 256 -23.08 22.68 11.56
N GLY A 257 -24.11 22.17 12.20
CA GLY A 257 -24.03 20.90 12.96
C GLY A 257 -24.02 21.04 14.49
N GLY A 258 -24.38 22.19 15.02
CA GLY A 258 -24.58 22.39 16.48
C GLY A 258 -23.38 23.00 17.19
N PRO A 259 -23.30 22.93 18.51
CA PRO A 259 -22.18 23.43 19.27
C PRO A 259 -20.91 22.61 18.93
N PHE A 260 -19.77 23.30 18.85
CA PHE A 260 -18.48 22.68 18.64
C PHE A 260 -17.60 22.83 19.87
N TYR A 261 -16.99 21.72 20.28
CA TYR A 261 -16.02 21.65 21.36
C TYR A 261 -14.66 21.24 20.79
N PHE A 262 -13.60 21.86 21.25
CA PHE A 262 -12.25 21.67 20.67
C PHE A 262 -11.23 21.34 21.75
N LYS A 263 -10.34 20.40 21.45
CA LYS A 263 -9.15 20.09 22.24
C LYS A 263 -7.96 19.89 21.32
N ARG A 264 -6.80 20.36 21.72
CA ARG A 264 -5.54 19.97 21.06
C ARG A 264 -4.71 19.08 21.98
N SER A 265 -4.22 17.99 21.43
CA SER A 265 -3.29 17.08 22.12
C SER A 265 -2.13 16.78 21.18
N GLY A 266 -0.98 17.41 21.42
CA GLY A 266 0.17 17.32 20.51
C GLY A 266 -0.16 17.85 19.10
N PRO A 267 0.07 17.04 18.07
CA PRO A 267 -0.25 17.35 16.66
C PRO A 267 -1.74 17.13 16.32
N ILE A 268 -2.52 16.51 17.24
CA ILE A 268 -3.93 16.17 17.00
C ILE A 268 -4.84 17.28 17.49
N VAL A 269 -5.76 17.71 16.62
CA VAL A 269 -6.92 18.55 16.94
C VAL A 269 -8.14 17.64 17.03
N ALA A 270 -8.77 17.56 18.18
CA ALA A 270 -10.04 16.86 18.40
C ALA A 270 -11.19 17.85 18.39
N VAL A 271 -12.24 17.53 17.66
CA VAL A 271 -13.44 18.35 17.51
C VAL A 271 -14.67 17.47 17.80
N VAL A 272 -15.49 17.85 18.76
CA VAL A 272 -16.79 17.22 19.02
C VAL A 272 -17.89 18.18 18.56
N ASN A 273 -18.87 17.64 17.86
CA ASN A 273 -20.07 18.37 17.42
C ASN A 273 -21.33 17.47 17.55
N GLY A 274 -22.49 18.06 17.39
CA GLY A 274 -23.77 17.33 17.42
C GLY A 274 -24.55 17.50 18.72
N GLN A 275 -25.45 16.53 18.97
CA GLN A 275 -26.40 16.61 20.09
C GLN A 275 -25.84 15.95 21.36
N ALA A 276 -24.74 16.52 21.89
CA ALA A 276 -24.17 16.07 23.16
C ALA A 276 -24.20 17.16 24.20
N PRO A 277 -24.52 16.84 25.48
CA PRO A 277 -24.30 17.77 26.60
C PRO A 277 -22.83 18.18 26.66
N SER A 278 -22.55 19.41 27.09
CA SER A 278 -21.18 19.90 27.20
C SER A 278 -20.28 18.98 28.03
N ALA A 279 -20.79 18.44 29.12
CA ALA A 279 -20.07 17.53 30.01
C ALA A 279 -19.65 16.21 29.29
N GLU A 280 -20.54 15.65 28.46
CA GLU A 280 -20.24 14.44 27.68
C GLU A 280 -19.23 14.75 26.55
N ALA A 281 -19.40 15.88 25.85
CA ALA A 281 -18.46 16.34 24.82
C ALA A 281 -17.05 16.59 25.40
N GLU A 282 -16.97 17.25 26.56
CA GLU A 282 -15.69 17.46 27.25
C GLU A 282 -15.06 16.15 27.75
N SER A 283 -15.88 15.21 28.26
CA SER A 283 -15.40 13.87 28.63
C SER A 283 -14.84 13.11 27.45
N LEU A 284 -15.54 13.17 26.29
CA LEU A 284 -15.08 12.53 25.04
C LEU A 284 -13.77 13.16 24.57
N LEU A 285 -13.65 14.49 24.59
CA LEU A 285 -12.41 15.19 24.27
C LEU A 285 -11.30 14.84 25.28
N ALA A 286 -11.62 14.73 26.58
CA ALA A 286 -10.64 14.40 27.62
C ALA A 286 -9.96 13.05 27.37
N SER A 287 -10.70 12.09 26.79
CA SER A 287 -10.19 10.74 26.46
C SER A 287 -9.22 10.70 25.26
N VAL A 288 -9.22 11.75 24.42
CA VAL A 288 -8.26 11.86 23.32
C VAL A 288 -6.94 12.41 23.83
N ASN A 289 -5.91 11.55 23.94
CA ASN A 289 -4.59 11.94 24.42
C ASN A 289 -3.52 11.42 23.45
N TYR A 290 -2.75 12.34 22.89
CA TYR A 290 -1.57 11.99 22.09
C TYR A 290 -0.43 11.55 22.99
N HIS A 291 0.07 10.37 22.77
CA HIS A 291 1.29 9.87 23.39
C HIS A 291 2.40 9.88 22.35
N ALA A 292 3.38 10.75 22.50
CA ALA A 292 4.58 10.73 21.67
C ALA A 292 5.38 9.47 21.99
N GLU A 293 5.32 8.47 21.12
CA GLU A 293 6.27 7.36 21.15
C GLU A 293 7.59 7.85 20.55
N ILE A 294 8.58 8.06 21.40
CA ILE A 294 9.94 8.37 20.95
C ILE A 294 10.54 7.05 20.45
N THR A 295 10.44 6.81 19.15
CA THR A 295 10.93 5.58 18.50
C THR A 295 12.46 5.51 18.38
N MET A 296 13.21 6.37 19.09
CA MET A 296 14.68 6.40 19.02
C MET A 296 15.37 5.07 19.39
N ASN A 297 14.64 4.12 19.98
CA ASN A 297 15.14 2.80 20.37
C ASN A 297 14.29 1.63 19.87
N GLN A 298 13.32 1.85 18.99
CA GLN A 298 12.67 0.70 18.37
C GLN A 298 13.68 0.05 17.43
N PRO A 299 14.02 -1.26 17.62
CA PRO A 299 14.79 -1.96 16.61
C PRO A 299 13.94 -1.94 15.33
N THR A 300 14.30 -1.07 14.41
CA THR A 300 13.84 -1.20 13.02
C THR A 300 14.09 -2.65 12.65
N LYS A 301 13.03 -3.42 12.36
CA LYS A 301 13.21 -4.79 11.84
C LYS A 301 14.20 -4.63 10.70
N PRO A 302 15.43 -5.21 10.80
CA PRO A 302 16.44 -4.94 9.81
C PRO A 302 15.89 -5.32 8.47
N ASN A 303 15.71 -4.31 7.62
CA ASN A 303 15.41 -4.55 6.23
C ASN A 303 16.55 -5.43 5.72
N ARG A 304 16.26 -6.49 4.98
CA ARG A 304 17.28 -7.42 4.47
C ARG A 304 18.43 -6.72 3.76
N LYS A 305 18.19 -5.50 3.25
CA LYS A 305 19.20 -4.63 2.62
C LYS A 305 20.07 -3.83 3.61
N ASP A 306 19.60 -3.67 4.85
CA ASP A 306 20.30 -2.88 5.90
C ASP A 306 20.97 -3.78 6.93
N ASN A 307 20.89 -5.11 6.76
CA ASN A 307 21.54 -6.06 7.62
C ASN A 307 23.03 -6.14 7.27
N ALA A 308 23.87 -5.49 8.08
CA ALA A 308 25.32 -5.51 7.90
C ALA A 308 25.90 -6.93 7.81
N ALA A 309 25.28 -7.91 8.48
CA ALA A 309 25.68 -9.32 8.40
C ALA A 309 25.38 -9.93 7.02
N GLU A 310 24.22 -9.68 6.44
CA GLU A 310 23.89 -10.13 5.08
C GLU A 310 24.74 -9.45 4.00
N PHE A 311 25.06 -8.15 4.20
CA PHE A 311 25.99 -7.44 3.35
C PHE A 311 27.40 -8.04 3.41
N LEU A 312 27.91 -8.37 4.60
CA LEU A 312 29.19 -9.05 4.80
C LEU A 312 29.20 -10.44 4.16
N VAL A 313 28.14 -11.24 4.33
CA VAL A 313 27.99 -12.56 3.69
C VAL A 313 27.99 -12.40 2.15
N GLY A 314 27.28 -11.40 1.63
CA GLY A 314 27.25 -11.09 0.19
C GLY A 314 28.65 -10.70 -0.33
N LEU A 315 29.41 -9.91 0.42
CA LEU A 315 30.77 -9.51 0.09
C LEU A 315 31.72 -10.71 0.09
N ILE A 316 31.63 -11.58 1.08
CA ILE A 316 32.42 -12.83 1.17
C ILE A 316 32.10 -13.75 -0.01
N MET A 317 30.82 -13.94 -0.33
CA MET A 317 30.39 -14.74 -1.47
C MET A 317 30.90 -14.18 -2.81
N LEU A 318 30.81 -12.86 -2.97
CA LEU A 318 31.34 -12.18 -4.18
C LEU A 318 32.85 -12.37 -4.29
N THR A 319 33.57 -12.17 -3.19
CA THR A 319 35.03 -12.35 -3.15
C THR A 319 35.42 -13.80 -3.48
N ALA A 320 34.71 -14.78 -2.89
CA ALA A 320 34.93 -16.19 -3.16
C ALA A 320 34.67 -16.54 -4.64
N ALA A 321 33.63 -15.97 -5.24
CA ALA A 321 33.33 -16.14 -6.67
C ALA A 321 34.41 -15.57 -7.54
N VAL A 322 34.92 -14.35 -7.26
CA VAL A 322 35.99 -13.71 -8.01
C VAL A 322 37.30 -14.54 -7.92
N VAL A 323 37.64 -15.02 -6.74
CA VAL A 323 38.80 -15.87 -6.52
C VAL A 323 38.66 -17.18 -7.29
N LEU A 324 37.49 -17.83 -7.24
CA LEU A 324 37.21 -19.06 -8.00
C LEU A 324 37.34 -18.83 -9.52
N PHE A 325 36.81 -17.72 -10.03
CA PHE A 325 36.99 -17.33 -11.43
C PHE A 325 38.45 -17.13 -11.81
N ALA A 326 39.19 -16.43 -10.96
CA ALA A 326 40.64 -16.22 -11.19
C ALA A 326 41.41 -17.54 -11.24
N PHE A 327 41.10 -18.50 -10.37
CA PHE A 327 41.69 -19.86 -10.40
C PHE A 327 41.33 -20.62 -11.67
N ILE A 328 40.04 -20.62 -12.09
CA ILE A 328 39.59 -21.29 -13.29
C ILE A 328 40.29 -20.70 -14.52
N PHE A 329 40.31 -19.38 -14.64
CA PHE A 329 41.01 -18.69 -15.77
C PHE A 329 42.51 -18.92 -15.75
N GLY A 330 43.13 -18.86 -14.56
CA GLY A 330 44.56 -19.13 -14.42
C GLY A 330 44.92 -20.54 -14.84
N PHE A 331 44.14 -21.53 -14.42
CA PHE A 331 44.34 -22.94 -14.82
C PHE A 331 44.12 -23.18 -16.32
N PHE A 332 43.08 -22.57 -16.87
CA PHE A 332 42.75 -22.67 -18.29
C PHE A 332 43.84 -21.99 -19.17
N PHE A 333 44.25 -20.79 -18.76
CA PHE A 333 45.28 -20.04 -19.50
C PHE A 333 46.66 -20.69 -19.35
N GLY A 334 47.01 -21.16 -18.17
CA GLY A 334 48.22 -21.91 -17.90
C GLY A 334 48.28 -23.24 -18.65
N GLY A 335 47.18 -23.99 -18.61
CA GLY A 335 47.02 -25.26 -19.34
C GLY A 335 47.09 -25.05 -20.87
N LEU A 336 46.42 -24.03 -21.39
CA LEU A 336 46.45 -23.68 -22.80
C LEU A 336 47.87 -23.28 -23.29
N ARG A 337 48.60 -22.53 -22.45
CA ARG A 337 49.99 -22.13 -22.72
C ARG A 337 50.91 -23.33 -22.79
N VAL A 338 50.79 -24.28 -21.86
CA VAL A 338 51.57 -25.53 -21.85
C VAL A 338 51.20 -26.42 -23.04
N ALA A 339 49.93 -26.53 -23.39
CA ALA A 339 49.46 -27.28 -24.55
C ALA A 339 49.99 -26.66 -25.87
N MET A 340 49.90 -25.34 -25.99
CA MET A 340 50.42 -24.62 -27.18
C MET A 340 51.94 -24.75 -27.31
N GLY A 341 52.71 -24.70 -26.20
CA GLY A 341 54.17 -24.92 -26.22
C GLY A 341 54.55 -26.34 -26.67
N LYS A 342 53.70 -27.35 -26.36
CA LYS A 342 53.92 -28.74 -26.84
C LYS A 342 53.51 -28.94 -28.31
N MET A 343 52.48 -28.27 -28.78
CA MET A 343 52.00 -28.41 -30.17
C MET A 343 52.80 -27.58 -31.19
N PHE A 344 53.36 -26.45 -30.75
CA PHE A 344 54.12 -25.53 -31.63
C PHE A 344 55.45 -25.14 -30.98
N PRO A 345 56.41 -26.05 -30.89
CA PRO A 345 57.75 -25.73 -30.41
C PRO A 345 58.40 -24.72 -31.38
N ASN A 346 59.00 -23.63 -30.88
CA ASN A 346 59.61 -22.49 -31.58
C ASN A 346 58.70 -21.27 -31.82
N THR A 347 57.60 -21.12 -31.14
CA THR A 347 56.83 -19.85 -31.15
C THR A 347 57.34 -18.85 -30.10
N VAL A 348 57.09 -17.55 -30.33
CA VAL A 348 57.50 -16.43 -29.48
C VAL A 348 57.05 -16.57 -27.98
N LEU A 349 56.12 -17.47 -27.74
CA LEU A 349 55.56 -17.75 -26.40
C LEU A 349 56.45 -18.71 -25.56
N ASP A 350 57.44 -19.37 -26.16
CA ASP A 350 58.33 -20.32 -25.49
C ASP A 350 59.67 -19.69 -25.05
N ARG A 351 59.87 -18.38 -25.31
CA ARG A 351 61.03 -17.69 -24.81
C ARG A 351 60.86 -17.40 -23.32
N THR A 352 61.30 -18.32 -22.47
CA THR A 352 61.68 -18.03 -21.11
C THR A 352 62.79 -16.97 -21.18
N HIS A 353 62.51 -15.76 -20.70
CA HIS A 353 63.58 -14.79 -20.43
C HIS A 353 64.49 -15.42 -19.41
N ALA A 354 65.58 -16.07 -19.87
CA ALA A 354 66.77 -16.25 -19.04
C ALA A 354 67.23 -14.83 -18.68
N GLY A 355 67.04 -14.47 -17.43
CA GLY A 355 67.46 -13.15 -16.94
C GLY A 355 68.96 -13.00 -17.12
N ASP A 356 69.37 -12.22 -18.13
CA ASP A 356 70.73 -11.71 -18.27
C ASP A 356 70.99 -10.79 -17.06
N PHE A 357 71.61 -11.37 -16.02
CA PHE A 357 72.18 -10.56 -14.93
C PHE A 357 73.36 -9.81 -15.46
N ILE A 358 73.22 -8.54 -15.76
CA ILE A 358 74.32 -7.63 -16.06
C ILE A 358 75.11 -7.45 -14.75
N ARG A 359 76.26 -8.12 -14.66
CA ARG A 359 77.25 -7.85 -13.59
C ARG A 359 77.95 -6.55 -13.93
N LEU A 360 77.59 -5.47 -13.26
CA LEU A 360 78.36 -4.24 -13.24
C LEU A 360 79.61 -4.46 -12.38
N ASN A 361 80.74 -4.54 -13.04
CA ASN A 361 82.08 -4.58 -12.42
C ASN A 361 82.49 -3.12 -12.16
N LEU A 362 82.19 -2.63 -10.91
CA LEU A 362 82.64 -1.33 -10.45
C LEU A 362 84.04 -1.49 -9.82
N ARG A 363 85.06 -0.87 -10.47
CA ARG A 363 86.41 -0.64 -9.94
C ARG A 363 86.41 0.71 -9.23
#